data_4d3fafbdef5da0b9106bc9829762d83c
#
_entry.id   4d3fafbdef5da0b9106bc9829762d83c
#
_cell.length_a   1.000
_cell.length_b   1.000
_cell.length_c   1.000
_cell.angle_alpha   90.00
_cell.angle_beta   90.00
_cell.angle_gamma   90.00
#
_symmetry.space_group_name_H-M   'P 1'
#
loop_
_entity.id
_entity.type
_entity.pdbx_description
1 polymer ?
#
loop_
_entity_poly.entity_id
_entity_poly.type
_entity_poly.pdbx_seq_one_letter_code
_entity_poly.pdbx_strand_id
1 'polypeptide(L)'
;MVSGSVRKHGLAVAGICVLLLAGTACSDTKADGGGGQSTPGASTSQSNTPGASSTPDASSTPSESAAASIAVVPAKGATSVQPDKPVTVTTTAGKLTAITLKDDDGDKVTGSFNTDKTQWTSQPQLKPGASYTVSGSAEGTDGATVPISSTFKTLKASKSLKASVVPLNGETVGVALPIQIFWNNPVKDRAAVEKRLSVKTSVPVDGSWHWVNSKQVNYRPKNYWPAGTKVTVNIDTQGVNAGNNTWGTSGRTIAFSIGKSVVSNVNVKTHTMTVRINGKLARTIPITAGKDGFTTRSGVKVIMEKFTVKRMDAATVGLKPGDPEYYNIPDVKWAQRVTSSGEFIHGAPWSSGSQGSANVSHGCVGMSLKDAQWFFNQTLRGDPVIVTGTTRHMEPGNGWTDWNTTWAAYKAGSALS
;
A
#
# COMPACT_ATOMS: atom_id res chain seq x y z
N MET A 1 -51.57 23.14 -12.06
CA MET A 1 -51.12 24.50 -11.62
C MET A 1 -50.16 24.29 -10.45
N VAL A 2 -48.91 24.44 -10.66
CA VAL A 2 -47.89 25.13 -9.85
C VAL A 2 -46.58 25.04 -10.64
N SER A 3 -46.12 26.17 -11.04
CA SER A 3 -44.89 26.49 -11.77
C SER A 3 -43.72 26.43 -10.79
N GLY A 4 -42.59 25.82 -11.16
CA GLY A 4 -41.33 25.83 -10.43
C GLY A 4 -40.13 26.00 -11.35
N SER A 5 -39.57 27.19 -11.28
CA SER A 5 -38.49 27.80 -12.02
C SER A 5 -37.18 27.01 -12.04
N VAL A 6 -36.61 26.84 -13.23
CA VAL A 6 -35.27 26.35 -13.52
C VAL A 6 -34.28 27.53 -13.45
N ARG A 7 -33.34 27.51 -12.53
CA ARG A 7 -32.18 28.41 -12.52
C ARG A 7 -30.99 27.75 -13.23
N LYS A 8 -30.61 28.38 -14.34
CA LYS A 8 -29.33 28.16 -15.05
C LYS A 8 -28.21 28.84 -14.26
N HIS A 9 -27.13 28.13 -13.96
CA HIS A 9 -25.88 28.73 -13.52
C HIS A 9 -24.81 28.51 -14.59
N GLY A 10 -24.29 29.60 -15.09
CA GLY A 10 -23.27 29.63 -16.13
C GLY A 10 -21.88 29.30 -15.56
N LEU A 11 -21.08 28.62 -16.38
CA LEU A 11 -19.65 28.42 -16.18
C LEU A 11 -18.91 29.71 -16.55
N ALA A 12 -18.09 30.22 -15.63
CA ALA A 12 -17.04 31.18 -15.91
C ALA A 12 -15.71 30.46 -16.07
N VAL A 13 -15.12 30.60 -17.24
CA VAL A 13 -13.74 30.17 -17.55
C VAL A 13 -12.83 31.34 -17.19
N ALA A 14 -11.91 31.12 -16.27
CA ALA A 14 -10.82 32.05 -15.99
C ALA A 14 -9.50 31.42 -16.48
N GLY A 15 -8.95 32.06 -17.53
CA GLY A 15 -7.62 31.79 -18.03
C GLY A 15 -6.57 32.38 -17.09
N ILE A 16 -5.48 31.65 -16.85
CA ILE A 16 -4.30 32.14 -16.17
C ILE A 16 -3.13 32.12 -17.14
N CYS A 17 -2.60 33.34 -17.35
CA CYS A 17 -1.40 33.64 -18.12
C CYS A 17 -0.14 33.07 -17.39
N VAL A 18 0.72 32.45 -18.18
CA VAL A 18 2.10 32.12 -17.85
C VAL A 18 2.95 33.37 -17.99
N LEU A 19 3.68 33.70 -16.92
CA LEU A 19 4.79 34.66 -16.96
C LEU A 19 6.09 33.93 -16.70
N LEU A 20 6.88 33.81 -17.75
CA LEU A 20 8.30 33.45 -17.72
C LEU A 20 9.12 34.67 -17.30
N LEU A 21 9.95 34.53 -16.29
CA LEU A 21 11.05 35.46 -16.06
C LEU A 21 12.36 34.65 -15.97
N ALA A 22 13.17 34.83 -16.98
CA ALA A 22 14.55 34.45 -17.04
C ALA A 22 15.38 35.54 -16.32
N GLY A 23 16.37 35.13 -15.56
CA GLY A 23 17.33 36.00 -14.94
C GLY A 23 18.67 35.28 -14.85
N THR A 24 19.56 35.69 -15.73
CA THR A 24 20.95 35.30 -15.87
C THR A 24 21.85 35.96 -14.83
N ALA A 25 22.92 35.32 -14.49
CA ALA A 25 24.31 35.59 -14.74
C ALA A 25 25.20 35.59 -13.50
N CYS A 26 26.19 34.74 -13.57
CA CYS A 26 27.65 34.95 -13.47
C CYS A 26 28.19 35.85 -12.35
N SER A 27 29.15 35.35 -11.57
CA SER A 27 30.59 35.48 -11.97
C SER A 27 31.51 34.88 -10.92
N ASP A 28 32.54 34.27 -11.45
CA ASP A 28 33.79 33.87 -10.83
C ASP A 28 34.50 35.01 -10.05
N THR A 29 35.26 34.63 -9.02
CA THR A 29 36.62 35.11 -8.89
C THR A 29 37.49 34.21 -8.00
N LYS A 30 38.59 33.76 -8.59
CA LYS A 30 39.80 33.23 -7.95
C LYS A 30 40.60 34.38 -7.28
N ALA A 31 41.39 34.00 -6.27
CA ALA A 31 42.83 34.33 -6.06
C ALA A 31 43.21 33.89 -4.65
N ASP A 32 44.07 32.94 -4.46
CA ASP A 32 45.52 32.95 -4.55
C ASP A 32 46.22 33.71 -3.40
N GLY A 33 47.09 32.97 -2.70
CA GLY A 33 48.34 33.55 -2.32
C GLY A 33 48.80 33.42 -0.88
N GLY A 34 49.79 32.50 -0.65
CA GLY A 34 50.98 32.76 0.16
C GLY A 34 50.85 32.50 1.66
N GLY A 35 51.53 31.58 2.27
CA GLY A 35 52.96 31.35 2.26
C GLY A 35 53.56 31.94 3.51
N GLY A 36 54.16 31.11 4.40
CA GLY A 36 54.90 31.65 5.53
C GLY A 36 55.25 30.62 6.60
N GLN A 37 56.26 29.94 6.33
CA GLN A 37 57.08 29.08 7.20
C GLN A 37 57.86 29.91 8.23
N SER A 38 58.02 29.42 9.48
CA SER A 38 59.31 29.45 10.21
C SER A 38 59.16 28.88 11.62
N THR A 39 59.86 27.84 11.86
CA THR A 39 60.48 27.38 13.11
C THR A 39 61.76 28.18 13.30
N PRO A 40 62.59 28.02 14.35
CA PRO A 40 62.53 27.28 15.62
C PRO A 40 63.17 28.08 16.81
N GLY A 41 63.23 27.50 17.96
CA GLY A 41 64.01 28.03 19.04
C GLY A 41 64.00 27.16 20.31
N ALA A 42 65.10 26.47 20.46
CA ALA A 42 65.45 25.56 21.52
C ALA A 42 66.00 26.26 22.75
N SER A 43 66.15 25.52 23.80
CA SER A 43 67.16 25.40 24.82
C SER A 43 66.73 25.56 26.26
N THR A 44 66.94 24.53 26.93
CA THR A 44 67.94 24.02 27.93
C THR A 44 67.50 24.35 29.34
N SER A 45 67.55 23.50 30.26
CA SER A 45 68.35 22.53 30.92
C SER A 45 68.09 22.47 32.44
N GLN A 46 68.17 21.28 32.92
CA GLN A 46 68.79 20.84 34.20
C GLN A 46 67.95 21.00 35.48
N SER A 47 67.51 19.85 35.98
CA SER A 47 68.24 18.90 36.86
C SER A 47 68.03 19.18 38.33
N ASN A 48 67.35 18.28 39.04
CA ASN A 48 67.87 17.44 40.13
C ASN A 48 66.77 16.70 40.88
N THR A 49 66.98 15.40 40.98
CA THR A 49 66.38 14.47 41.91
C THR A 49 67.16 14.55 43.26
N PRO A 50 66.68 13.92 44.38
CA PRO A 50 65.74 12.85 44.63
C PRO A 50 64.90 13.00 45.93
N GLY A 51 63.91 12.16 46.06
CA GLY A 51 63.56 11.72 47.38
C GLY A 51 62.10 11.52 47.70
N ALA A 52 61.81 10.29 48.05
CA ALA A 52 60.76 9.81 48.88
C ALA A 52 59.44 9.32 48.27
N SER A 53 59.40 8.02 48.21
CA SER A 53 58.26 7.14 48.21
C SER A 53 57.08 7.64 49.05
N SER A 54 55.94 7.79 48.42
CA SER A 54 54.65 7.58 49.05
C SER A 54 53.68 7.17 47.96
N THR A 55 53.24 5.91 48.05
CA THR A 55 52.12 5.30 47.36
C THR A 55 50.90 6.19 47.49
N PRO A 56 50.26 6.58 46.40
CA PRO A 56 48.91 7.08 46.50
C PRO A 56 47.99 5.89 46.61
N ASP A 57 47.39 5.78 47.77
CA ASP A 57 46.18 5.03 48.03
C ASP A 57 45.17 5.36 46.92
N ALA A 58 44.76 4.33 46.20
CA ALA A 58 43.64 4.45 45.25
C ALA A 58 42.40 4.71 46.10
N SER A 59 42.14 5.97 46.36
CA SER A 59 40.84 6.43 46.89
C SER A 59 39.77 6.09 45.85
N SER A 60 39.20 4.89 45.95
CA SER A 60 37.92 4.60 45.39
C SER A 60 36.91 5.53 46.06
N THR A 61 36.57 6.62 45.39
CA THR A 61 35.44 7.45 45.75
C THR A 61 34.23 6.51 45.88
N PRO A 62 33.58 6.41 47.05
CA PRO A 62 32.36 5.62 47.15
C PRO A 62 31.36 6.22 46.16
N SER A 63 30.82 5.38 45.27
CA SER A 63 29.69 5.78 44.44
C SER A 63 28.60 6.20 45.39
N GLU A 64 28.29 7.50 45.42
CA GLU A 64 27.30 8.09 46.33
C GLU A 64 25.96 7.36 46.07
N SER A 65 25.47 6.69 47.11
CA SER A 65 24.17 6.00 47.11
C SER A 65 23.10 7.07 46.92
N ALA A 66 22.37 7.02 45.80
CA ALA A 66 21.42 8.04 45.41
C ALA A 66 20.08 7.44 44.98
N ALA A 67 19.00 8.13 45.28
CA ALA A 67 17.67 7.79 44.74
C ALA A 67 17.62 7.92 43.22
N ALA A 68 16.85 7.05 42.58
CA ALA A 68 16.68 7.08 41.12
C ALA A 68 16.03 8.39 40.67
N SER A 69 16.69 9.09 39.73
CA SER A 69 16.09 10.28 39.08
C SER A 69 15.49 9.82 37.73
N ILE A 70 14.23 10.19 37.51
CA ILE A 70 13.41 9.67 36.40
C ILE A 70 13.02 10.79 35.43
N ALA A 71 13.22 10.57 34.14
CA ALA A 71 12.70 11.40 33.07
C ALA A 71 11.77 10.61 32.17
N VAL A 72 10.63 11.20 31.81
CA VAL A 72 9.64 10.64 30.88
C VAL A 72 9.46 11.58 29.71
N VAL A 73 9.59 11.05 28.50
CA VAL A 73 9.32 11.76 27.26
C VAL A 73 8.21 11.02 26.52
N PRO A 74 7.09 11.70 26.21
CA PRO A 74 6.76 13.11 26.41
C PRO A 74 6.62 13.48 27.89
N ALA A 75 6.86 14.76 28.21
CA ALA A 75 6.72 15.26 29.58
C ALA A 75 5.28 15.11 30.11
N LYS A 76 5.14 15.02 31.44
CA LYS A 76 3.82 14.96 32.09
C LYS A 76 2.93 16.15 31.68
N GLY A 77 1.69 15.85 31.27
CA GLY A 77 0.72 16.84 30.81
C GLY A 77 0.93 17.32 29.37
N ALA A 78 1.92 16.81 28.64
CA ALA A 78 2.12 17.16 27.24
C ALA A 78 0.87 16.89 26.40
N THR A 79 0.54 17.81 25.49
CA THR A 79 -0.56 17.69 24.54
C THR A 79 -0.02 17.73 23.12
N SER A 80 -0.81 17.25 22.16
CA SER A 80 -0.42 17.23 20.74
C SER A 80 0.86 16.44 20.44
N VAL A 81 1.14 15.40 21.23
CA VAL A 81 2.26 14.49 21.01
C VAL A 81 2.07 13.74 19.70
N GLN A 82 3.10 13.66 18.88
CA GLN A 82 3.03 12.96 17.60
C GLN A 82 2.92 11.44 17.83
N PRO A 83 1.91 10.77 17.24
CA PRO A 83 1.68 9.33 17.43
C PRO A 83 2.80 8.42 16.90
N ASP A 84 3.60 8.89 15.94
CA ASP A 84 4.72 8.17 15.33
C ASP A 84 6.03 8.26 16.13
N LYS A 85 6.03 8.96 17.26
CA LYS A 85 7.20 9.06 18.15
C LYS A 85 7.08 8.08 19.31
N PRO A 86 8.18 7.40 19.67
CA PRO A 86 8.19 6.54 20.85
C PRO A 86 8.07 7.34 22.15
N VAL A 87 7.52 6.68 23.16
CA VAL A 87 7.61 7.13 24.55
C VAL A 87 8.86 6.56 25.16
N THR A 88 9.65 7.37 25.84
CA THR A 88 10.85 6.91 26.57
C THR A 88 10.74 7.22 28.05
N VAL A 89 11.21 6.30 28.87
CA VAL A 89 11.43 6.47 30.30
C VAL A 89 12.88 6.19 30.57
N THR A 90 13.58 7.14 31.17
CA THR A 90 15.00 6.99 31.53
C THR A 90 15.18 7.21 33.02
N THR A 91 16.20 6.56 33.60
CA THR A 91 16.63 6.76 34.97
C THR A 91 18.13 6.99 35.06
N THR A 92 18.55 7.82 36.00
CA THR A 92 19.93 7.95 36.45
C THR A 92 20.02 7.53 37.92
N ALA A 93 21.17 7.06 38.36
CA ALA A 93 21.40 6.52 39.69
C ALA A 93 20.45 5.38 40.11
N GLY A 94 20.21 4.42 39.15
CA GLY A 94 19.34 3.26 39.43
C GLY A 94 18.94 2.51 38.18
N LYS A 95 17.94 1.61 38.34
CA LYS A 95 17.41 0.77 37.27
C LYS A 95 15.88 0.83 37.24
N LEU A 96 15.30 0.84 36.06
CA LEU A 96 13.85 0.69 35.87
C LEU A 96 13.45 -0.76 36.17
N THR A 97 12.45 -0.97 37.01
CA THR A 97 12.00 -2.31 37.43
C THR A 97 10.76 -2.75 36.69
N ALA A 98 9.81 -1.83 36.48
CA ALA A 98 8.58 -2.08 35.73
C ALA A 98 8.12 -0.83 35.00
N ILE A 99 7.72 -0.96 33.74
CA ILE A 99 7.08 0.13 32.96
C ILE A 99 5.84 -0.40 32.25
N THR A 100 4.77 0.31 32.36
CA THR A 100 3.53 0.06 31.62
C THR A 100 3.07 1.36 30.98
N LEU A 101 2.76 1.31 29.68
CA LEU A 101 2.12 2.39 28.92
C LEU A 101 0.74 1.91 28.48
N LYS A 102 -0.32 2.64 28.84
CA LYS A 102 -1.71 2.33 28.45
C LYS A 102 -2.38 3.57 27.92
N ASP A 103 -3.31 3.36 26.98
CA ASP A 103 -4.25 4.40 26.57
C ASP A 103 -5.48 4.46 27.50
N ASP A 104 -6.39 5.40 27.21
CA ASP A 104 -7.65 5.61 27.92
C ASP A 104 -8.68 4.48 27.75
N ASP A 105 -8.52 3.62 26.72
CA ASP A 105 -9.30 2.39 26.53
C ASP A 105 -8.73 1.22 27.36
N GLY A 106 -7.55 1.39 27.97
CA GLY A 106 -6.83 0.36 28.73
C GLY A 106 -5.91 -0.51 27.89
N ASP A 107 -5.80 -0.26 26.58
CA ASP A 107 -4.92 -1.00 25.67
C ASP A 107 -3.46 -0.70 26.01
N LYS A 108 -2.67 -1.77 26.16
CA LYS A 108 -1.24 -1.66 26.45
C LYS A 108 -0.43 -1.41 25.19
N VAL A 109 0.50 -0.45 25.26
CA VAL A 109 1.54 -0.26 24.25
C VAL A 109 2.79 -1.04 24.68
N THR A 110 3.29 -1.89 23.80
CA THR A 110 4.51 -2.66 24.04
C THR A 110 5.75 -1.78 23.98
N GLY A 111 6.79 -2.18 24.71
CA GLY A 111 8.09 -1.51 24.69
C GLY A 111 9.17 -2.45 25.22
N SER A 112 10.42 -2.03 25.18
CA SER A 112 11.57 -2.80 25.63
C SER A 112 12.53 -1.96 26.47
N PHE A 113 13.19 -2.63 27.40
CA PHE A 113 14.30 -2.07 28.15
C PHE A 113 15.60 -2.18 27.33
N ASN A 114 16.51 -1.24 27.53
CA ASN A 114 17.91 -1.45 27.16
C ASN A 114 18.60 -2.47 28.09
N THR A 115 19.82 -2.88 27.75
CA THR A 115 20.56 -3.92 28.47
C THR A 115 20.71 -3.62 29.96
N ASP A 116 21.00 -2.37 30.31
CA ASP A 116 21.29 -1.93 31.67
C ASP A 116 20.05 -1.56 32.48
N LYS A 117 18.86 -1.66 31.85
CA LYS A 117 17.57 -1.22 32.42
C LYS A 117 17.55 0.24 32.88
N THR A 118 18.35 1.09 32.27
CA THR A 118 18.34 2.53 32.51
C THR A 118 17.39 3.27 31.60
N GLN A 119 16.91 2.62 30.54
CA GLN A 119 15.95 3.19 29.60
C GLN A 119 14.92 2.13 29.17
N TRP A 120 13.67 2.56 29.10
CA TRP A 120 12.58 1.85 28.44
C TRP A 120 12.07 2.69 27.27
N THR A 121 11.80 2.02 26.13
CA THR A 121 11.29 2.69 24.92
C THR A 121 10.08 1.93 24.40
N SER A 122 8.96 2.65 24.18
CA SER A 122 7.78 2.06 23.57
C SER A 122 7.99 1.76 22.10
N GLN A 123 7.22 0.81 21.57
CA GLN A 123 6.98 0.78 20.14
C GLN A 123 6.31 2.10 19.72
N PRO A 124 6.67 2.68 18.54
CA PRO A 124 5.94 3.82 17.98
C PRO A 124 4.51 3.38 17.60
N GLN A 125 3.68 4.32 17.13
CA GLN A 125 2.31 4.09 16.63
C GLN A 125 1.25 4.13 17.73
N LEU A 126 1.27 5.23 18.47
CA LEU A 126 0.20 5.56 19.39
C LEU A 126 -1.10 5.90 18.64
N LYS A 127 -2.25 5.71 19.25
CA LYS A 127 -3.54 6.15 18.68
C LYS A 127 -3.58 7.69 18.62
N PRO A 128 -3.93 8.32 17.50
CA PRO A 128 -4.15 9.76 17.45
C PRO A 128 -5.36 10.18 18.30
N GLY A 129 -5.21 11.27 19.07
CA GLY A 129 -6.27 11.85 19.88
C GLY A 129 -6.57 11.12 21.19
N ALA A 130 -5.74 10.17 21.58
CA ALA A 130 -5.87 9.39 22.80
C ALA A 130 -5.06 10.00 23.98
N SER A 131 -5.50 9.71 25.19
CA SER A 131 -4.75 9.99 26.40
C SER A 131 -3.97 8.75 26.80
N TYR A 132 -2.75 8.95 27.30
CA TYR A 132 -1.86 7.86 27.69
C TYR A 132 -1.39 8.05 29.13
N THR A 133 -1.23 6.92 29.83
CA THR A 133 -0.65 6.86 31.17
C THR A 133 0.58 5.96 31.16
N VAL A 134 1.71 6.51 31.58
CA VAL A 134 2.93 5.78 31.90
C VAL A 134 2.91 5.51 33.41
N SER A 135 3.06 4.27 33.82
CA SER A 135 3.19 3.88 35.22
C SER A 135 4.30 2.84 35.38
N GLY A 136 4.90 2.80 36.55
CA GLY A 136 5.99 1.86 36.84
C GLY A 136 6.79 2.24 38.07
N SER A 137 8.02 1.73 38.15
CA SER A 137 8.95 2.00 39.23
C SER A 137 10.41 1.87 38.78
N ALA A 138 11.27 2.56 39.52
CA ALA A 138 12.72 2.41 39.44
C ALA A 138 13.27 2.17 40.86
N GLU A 139 14.39 1.46 40.92
CA GLU A 139 15.16 1.22 42.15
C GLU A 139 16.44 2.05 42.07
N GLY A 140 16.68 2.92 43.05
CA GLY A 140 17.88 3.72 43.17
C GLY A 140 19.10 2.91 43.60
N THR A 141 20.29 3.49 43.48
CA THR A 141 21.52 2.89 44.01
C THR A 141 21.54 2.82 45.54
N ASP A 142 20.66 3.57 46.19
CA ASP A 142 20.36 3.52 47.61
C ASP A 142 19.36 2.40 48.01
N GLY A 143 18.85 1.63 47.03
CA GLY A 143 17.86 0.57 47.23
C GLY A 143 16.41 1.10 47.41
N ALA A 144 16.19 2.41 47.33
CA ALA A 144 14.86 2.98 47.44
C ALA A 144 14.08 2.82 46.14
N THR A 145 12.80 2.46 46.27
CA THR A 145 11.88 2.40 45.13
C THR A 145 11.22 3.74 44.86
N VAL A 146 11.37 4.25 43.64
CA VAL A 146 10.74 5.51 43.19
C VAL A 146 9.60 5.17 42.21
N PRO A 147 8.34 5.57 42.50
CA PRO A 147 7.21 5.33 41.62
C PRO A 147 7.24 6.24 40.40
N ILE A 148 6.77 5.74 39.25
CA ILE A 148 6.65 6.48 38.00
C ILE A 148 5.18 6.64 37.66
N SER A 149 4.73 7.91 37.47
CA SER A 149 3.40 8.22 37.00
C SER A 149 3.42 9.49 36.13
N SER A 150 3.10 9.33 34.86
CA SER A 150 3.03 10.44 33.89
C SER A 150 1.86 10.22 32.93
N THR A 151 1.25 11.32 32.52
CA THR A 151 0.15 11.29 31.54
C THR A 151 0.44 12.28 30.42
N PHE A 152 0.00 11.97 29.23
CA PHE A 152 0.08 12.88 28.07
C PHE A 152 -1.06 12.61 27.09
N LYS A 153 -1.27 13.50 26.10
CA LYS A 153 -2.23 13.33 25.01
C LYS A 153 -1.55 13.42 23.66
N THR A 154 -1.92 12.51 22.77
CA THR A 154 -1.51 12.59 21.37
C THR A 154 -2.30 13.64 20.61
N LEU A 155 -1.74 14.14 19.50
CA LEU A 155 -2.44 15.07 18.62
C LEU A 155 -3.72 14.44 18.08
N LYS A 156 -4.75 15.26 17.92
CA LYS A 156 -6.00 14.88 17.24
C LYS A 156 -5.78 14.98 15.72
N ALA A 157 -5.95 13.87 15.01
CA ALA A 157 -5.88 13.87 13.56
C ALA A 157 -6.99 14.74 12.95
N SER A 158 -6.68 15.62 12.02
CA SER A 158 -7.70 16.36 11.27
C SER A 158 -8.36 15.47 10.22
N LYS A 159 -7.64 14.47 9.72
CA LYS A 159 -8.12 13.47 8.76
C LYS A 159 -7.63 12.08 9.17
N SER A 160 -8.56 11.11 9.22
CA SER A 160 -8.21 9.71 9.46
C SER A 160 -7.84 9.00 8.15
N LEU A 161 -6.78 8.19 8.16
CA LEU A 161 -6.46 7.27 7.08
C LEU A 161 -7.10 5.91 7.39
N LYS A 162 -7.96 5.43 6.49
CA LYS A 162 -8.63 4.13 6.57
C LYS A 162 -8.50 3.40 5.26
N ALA A 163 -8.34 2.06 5.32
CA ALA A 163 -8.17 1.19 4.17
C ALA A 163 -9.45 0.40 3.84
N SER A 164 -9.81 0.34 2.55
CA SER A 164 -10.64 -0.72 1.98
C SER A 164 -9.74 -1.64 1.16
N VAL A 165 -10.00 -2.95 1.18
CA VAL A 165 -9.08 -3.96 0.63
C VAL A 165 -9.82 -4.93 -0.28
N VAL A 166 -9.19 -5.28 -1.38
CA VAL A 166 -9.56 -6.37 -2.28
C VAL A 166 -8.36 -7.33 -2.33
N PRO A 167 -8.55 -8.66 -2.20
CA PRO A 167 -9.79 -9.39 -1.96
C PRO A 167 -10.37 -9.18 -0.54
N LEU A 168 -11.60 -9.65 -0.31
CA LEU A 168 -12.22 -9.63 1.01
C LEU A 168 -11.62 -10.72 1.90
N ASN A 169 -11.76 -10.54 3.22
CA ASN A 169 -11.33 -11.55 4.19
C ASN A 169 -12.11 -12.87 3.99
N GLY A 170 -11.38 -13.99 3.96
CA GLY A 170 -11.94 -15.34 3.76
C GLY A 170 -12.24 -15.69 2.30
N GLU A 171 -12.02 -14.79 1.33
CA GLU A 171 -12.34 -15.04 -0.07
C GLU A 171 -11.35 -16.06 -0.69
N THR A 172 -11.82 -16.88 -1.63
CA THR A 172 -10.98 -17.68 -2.52
C THR A 172 -11.00 -17.06 -3.92
N VAL A 173 -9.83 -16.73 -4.44
CA VAL A 173 -9.68 -15.95 -5.67
C VAL A 173 -8.76 -16.61 -6.69
N GLY A 174 -8.81 -16.14 -7.94
CA GLY A 174 -7.97 -16.63 -9.03
C GLY A 174 -6.51 -16.17 -8.93
N VAL A 175 -5.66 -16.85 -9.67
CA VAL A 175 -4.18 -16.72 -9.60
C VAL A 175 -3.61 -15.37 -10.03
N ALA A 176 -4.39 -14.52 -10.68
CA ALA A 176 -3.93 -13.20 -11.14
C ALA A 176 -4.55 -12.03 -10.37
N LEU A 177 -5.29 -12.27 -9.27
CA LEU A 177 -5.87 -11.18 -8.51
C LEU A 177 -4.77 -10.35 -7.83
N PRO A 178 -4.62 -9.05 -8.12
CA PRO A 178 -3.77 -8.17 -7.33
C PRO A 178 -4.44 -7.87 -5.98
N ILE A 179 -3.66 -7.75 -4.92
CA ILE A 179 -4.14 -7.10 -3.70
C ILE A 179 -4.27 -5.62 -4.00
N GLN A 180 -5.41 -5.02 -3.68
CA GLN A 180 -5.66 -3.60 -3.87
C GLN A 180 -6.07 -2.97 -2.56
N ILE A 181 -5.39 -1.91 -2.16
CA ILE A 181 -5.73 -1.12 -0.98
C ILE A 181 -6.16 0.26 -1.45
N PHE A 182 -7.38 0.64 -1.08
CA PHE A 182 -7.96 1.94 -1.37
C PHE A 182 -8.04 2.76 -0.08
N TRP A 183 -7.47 3.95 -0.11
CA TRP A 183 -7.45 4.88 0.99
C TRP A 183 -8.59 5.90 0.87
N ASN A 184 -9.27 6.18 1.97
CA ASN A 184 -10.33 7.19 2.01
C ASN A 184 -9.79 8.62 1.82
N ASN A 185 -8.54 8.89 2.19
CA ASN A 185 -7.85 10.16 2.02
C ASN A 185 -6.55 9.97 1.23
N PRO A 186 -6.06 11.01 0.49
CA PRO A 186 -4.79 10.94 -0.22
C PRO A 186 -3.62 10.72 0.74
N VAL A 187 -2.72 9.80 0.38
CA VAL A 187 -1.45 9.53 1.04
C VAL A 187 -0.37 10.38 0.36
N LYS A 188 0.22 11.31 1.10
CA LYS A 188 1.35 12.13 0.65
C LYS A 188 2.67 11.44 0.97
N ASP A 189 2.82 10.95 2.20
CA ASP A 189 3.99 10.15 2.61
C ASP A 189 3.72 8.66 2.35
N ARG A 190 3.91 8.26 1.09
CA ARG A 190 3.71 6.88 0.65
C ARG A 190 4.69 5.92 1.29
N ALA A 191 5.94 6.35 1.50
CA ALA A 191 6.98 5.52 2.09
C ALA A 191 6.66 5.17 3.55
N ALA A 192 6.21 6.14 4.35
CA ALA A 192 5.78 5.88 5.73
C ALA A 192 4.63 4.87 5.81
N VAL A 193 3.65 4.99 4.91
CA VAL A 193 2.50 4.06 4.85
C VAL A 193 2.94 2.69 4.33
N GLU A 194 3.71 2.62 3.24
CA GLU A 194 4.11 1.34 2.61
C GLU A 194 4.97 0.48 3.54
N LYS A 195 5.85 1.07 4.35
CA LYS A 195 6.63 0.37 5.39
C LYS A 195 5.76 -0.41 6.38
N ARG A 196 4.47 -0.09 6.46
CA ARG A 196 3.50 -0.71 7.37
C ARG A 196 2.57 -1.70 6.68
N LEU A 197 2.81 -1.96 5.40
CA LEU A 197 2.10 -2.97 4.63
C LEU A 197 2.96 -4.22 4.52
N SER A 198 2.41 -5.36 4.85
CA SER A 198 3.11 -6.63 4.67
C SER A 198 2.19 -7.71 4.10
N VAL A 199 2.78 -8.57 3.28
CA VAL A 199 2.11 -9.74 2.69
C VAL A 199 2.87 -10.98 3.12
N LYS A 200 2.18 -11.89 3.81
CA LYS A 200 2.70 -13.20 4.21
C LYS A 200 1.99 -14.29 3.42
N THR A 201 2.73 -15.26 2.95
CA THR A 201 2.23 -16.34 2.09
C THR A 201 2.66 -17.70 2.63
N SER A 202 1.82 -18.73 2.42
CA SER A 202 2.11 -20.11 2.85
C SER A 202 3.24 -20.77 2.06
N VAL A 203 3.62 -20.22 0.92
CA VAL A 203 4.78 -20.60 0.09
C VAL A 203 5.54 -19.34 -0.29
N PRO A 204 6.86 -19.39 -0.52
CA PRO A 204 7.64 -18.21 -0.91
C PRO A 204 7.11 -17.57 -2.20
N VAL A 205 6.88 -16.27 -2.18
CA VAL A 205 6.39 -15.49 -3.32
C VAL A 205 7.17 -14.18 -3.39
N ASP A 206 7.84 -13.94 -4.52
CA ASP A 206 8.44 -12.64 -4.83
C ASP A 206 7.36 -11.69 -5.35
N GLY A 207 7.15 -10.57 -4.68
CA GLY A 207 6.12 -9.60 -5.02
C GLY A 207 6.48 -8.18 -4.63
N SER A 208 5.72 -7.20 -5.12
CA SER A 208 5.98 -5.78 -4.86
C SER A 208 4.69 -4.98 -4.75
N TRP A 209 4.74 -3.91 -3.99
CA TRP A 209 3.75 -2.85 -4.01
C TRP A 209 3.95 -1.94 -5.22
N HIS A 210 2.88 -1.30 -5.66
CA HIS A 210 2.86 -0.30 -6.72
C HIS A 210 1.78 0.74 -6.43
N TRP A 211 2.15 2.00 -6.31
CA TRP A 211 1.22 3.10 -6.12
C TRP A 211 0.60 3.52 -7.45
N VAL A 212 -0.66 3.16 -7.64
CA VAL A 212 -1.44 3.57 -8.82
C VAL A 212 -1.70 5.08 -8.78
N ASN A 213 -2.02 5.61 -7.62
CA ASN A 213 -2.24 7.04 -7.36
C ASN A 213 -2.10 7.34 -5.87
N SER A 214 -2.46 8.55 -5.42
CA SER A 214 -2.37 8.93 -4.00
C SER A 214 -3.37 8.23 -3.10
N LYS A 215 -4.37 7.54 -3.65
CA LYS A 215 -5.42 6.84 -2.89
C LYS A 215 -5.45 5.33 -3.12
N GLN A 216 -4.55 4.80 -3.95
CA GLN A 216 -4.55 3.38 -4.28
C GLN A 216 -3.14 2.84 -4.40
N VAL A 217 -2.88 1.75 -3.69
CA VAL A 217 -1.67 0.94 -3.81
C VAL A 217 -2.07 -0.51 -4.06
N ASN A 218 -1.43 -1.14 -5.04
CA ASN A 218 -1.66 -2.53 -5.41
C ASN A 218 -0.42 -3.37 -5.08
N TYR A 219 -0.63 -4.65 -4.82
CA TYR A 219 0.45 -5.63 -4.71
C TYR A 219 0.17 -6.80 -5.64
N ARG A 220 1.17 -7.19 -6.42
CA ARG A 220 1.15 -8.46 -7.15
C ARG A 220 2.48 -9.20 -7.01
N PRO A 221 2.46 -10.53 -7.11
CA PRO A 221 3.69 -11.29 -7.28
C PRO A 221 4.32 -11.01 -8.66
N LYS A 222 5.59 -11.38 -8.79
CA LYS A 222 6.33 -11.31 -10.07
C LYS A 222 5.65 -12.16 -11.15
N ASN A 223 5.28 -13.38 -10.80
CA ASN A 223 4.47 -14.29 -11.61
C ASN A 223 3.07 -14.42 -10.97
N TYR A 224 2.13 -15.10 -11.62
CA TYR A 224 0.84 -15.38 -10.98
C TYR A 224 1.04 -16.11 -9.66
N TRP A 225 0.09 -15.90 -8.74
CA TRP A 225 0.09 -16.62 -7.47
C TRP A 225 0.15 -18.12 -7.68
N PRO A 226 0.98 -18.88 -6.95
CA PRO A 226 0.89 -20.34 -6.94
C PRO A 226 -0.49 -20.80 -6.46
N ALA A 227 -1.08 -21.77 -7.14
CA ALA A 227 -2.39 -22.33 -6.76
C ALA A 227 -2.34 -22.90 -5.33
N GLY A 228 -3.42 -22.72 -4.57
CA GLY A 228 -3.54 -23.19 -3.19
C GLY A 228 -2.83 -22.33 -2.14
N THR A 229 -2.16 -21.24 -2.53
CA THR A 229 -1.48 -20.34 -1.59
C THR A 229 -2.47 -19.69 -0.64
N LYS A 230 -2.16 -19.69 0.67
CA LYS A 230 -2.83 -18.86 1.67
C LYS A 230 -2.06 -17.56 1.81
N VAL A 231 -2.77 -16.45 1.80
CA VAL A 231 -2.19 -15.09 1.83
C VAL A 231 -2.77 -14.33 3.00
N THR A 232 -1.90 -13.69 3.79
CA THR A 232 -2.30 -12.75 4.85
C THR A 232 -1.70 -11.38 4.53
N VAL A 233 -2.56 -10.37 4.51
CA VAL A 233 -2.17 -8.97 4.32
C VAL A 233 -2.35 -8.25 5.64
N ASN A 234 -1.27 -7.65 6.13
CA ASN A 234 -1.32 -6.80 7.31
C ASN A 234 -1.14 -5.34 6.91
N ILE A 235 -2.07 -4.50 7.35
CA ILE A 235 -2.11 -3.05 7.12
C ILE A 235 -2.03 -2.41 8.50
N ASP A 236 -0.82 -2.20 8.99
CA ASP A 236 -0.55 -1.70 10.34
C ASP A 236 -0.33 -0.19 10.32
N THR A 237 -1.38 0.57 10.04
CA THR A 237 -1.30 2.02 9.84
C THR A 237 -1.70 2.85 11.05
N GLN A 238 -2.03 2.26 12.19
CA GLN A 238 -2.30 3.03 13.42
C GLN A 238 -1.10 3.93 13.75
N GLY A 239 -1.35 5.20 14.05
CA GLY A 239 -0.31 6.17 14.40
C GLY A 239 0.64 6.58 13.26
N VAL A 240 0.43 6.12 12.04
CA VAL A 240 1.25 6.47 10.88
C VAL A 240 0.86 7.84 10.34
N ASN A 241 1.83 8.70 10.15
CA ASN A 241 1.65 9.98 9.48
C ASN A 241 1.67 9.79 7.96
N ALA A 242 0.52 9.95 7.32
CA ALA A 242 0.39 9.88 5.86
C ALA A 242 0.62 11.24 5.16
N GLY A 243 1.01 12.26 5.91
CA GLY A 243 1.17 13.65 5.46
C GLY A 243 -0.11 14.47 5.52
N ASN A 244 0.00 15.81 5.43
CA ASN A 244 -1.13 16.75 5.46
C ASN A 244 -2.07 16.55 6.67
N ASN A 245 -1.51 16.29 7.84
CA ASN A 245 -2.23 15.98 9.07
C ASN A 245 -3.27 14.84 8.92
N THR A 246 -2.97 13.88 8.04
CA THR A 246 -3.71 12.64 7.85
C THR A 246 -2.99 11.52 8.61
N TRP A 247 -3.66 10.90 9.56
CA TRP A 247 -3.08 9.88 10.42
C TRP A 247 -3.86 8.58 10.36
N GLY A 248 -3.15 7.48 10.37
CA GLY A 248 -3.75 6.15 10.54
C GLY A 248 -4.37 6.02 11.93
N THR A 249 -5.63 5.62 11.98
CA THR A 249 -6.39 5.49 13.24
C THR A 249 -6.60 4.04 13.66
N SER A 250 -6.28 3.09 12.80
CA SER A 250 -6.41 1.65 13.08
C SER A 250 -5.56 0.83 12.13
N GLY A 251 -5.24 -0.39 12.53
CA GLY A 251 -4.71 -1.44 11.67
C GLY A 251 -5.82 -2.34 11.12
N ARG A 252 -5.49 -3.16 10.13
CA ARG A 252 -6.37 -4.19 9.57
C ARG A 252 -5.56 -5.36 9.07
N THR A 253 -6.00 -6.57 9.38
CA THR A 253 -5.46 -7.80 8.80
C THR A 253 -6.56 -8.51 8.04
N ILE A 254 -6.26 -8.98 6.84
CA ILE A 254 -7.13 -9.87 6.06
C ILE A 254 -6.38 -11.11 5.66
N ALA A 255 -7.08 -12.22 5.50
CA ALA A 255 -6.55 -13.47 4.97
C ALA A 255 -7.46 -13.96 3.83
N PHE A 256 -6.86 -14.52 2.79
CA PHE A 256 -7.58 -15.09 1.66
C PHE A 256 -6.80 -16.27 1.08
N SER A 257 -7.42 -17.02 0.17
CA SER A 257 -6.83 -18.19 -0.47
C SER A 257 -6.79 -18.03 -1.98
N ILE A 258 -5.76 -18.58 -2.61
CA ILE A 258 -5.68 -18.72 -4.07
C ILE A 258 -6.29 -20.07 -4.46
N GLY A 259 -7.20 -20.06 -5.41
CA GLY A 259 -7.80 -21.28 -5.94
C GLY A 259 -6.87 -22.07 -6.86
N LYS A 260 -7.45 -23.00 -7.63
CA LYS A 260 -6.72 -23.68 -8.71
C LYS A 260 -6.29 -22.67 -9.78
N SER A 261 -5.20 -22.96 -10.47
CA SER A 261 -4.76 -22.12 -11.58
C SER A 261 -5.66 -22.34 -12.81
N VAL A 262 -6.39 -21.31 -13.21
CA VAL A 262 -7.16 -21.28 -14.45
C VAL A 262 -6.66 -20.13 -15.31
N VAL A 263 -5.97 -20.47 -16.41
CA VAL A 263 -5.39 -19.49 -17.35
C VAL A 263 -6.04 -19.66 -18.71
N SER A 264 -6.65 -18.59 -19.21
CA SER A 264 -7.34 -18.58 -20.50
C SER A 264 -6.62 -17.72 -21.51
N ASN A 265 -6.46 -18.24 -22.75
CA ASN A 265 -5.87 -17.51 -23.86
C ASN A 265 -6.91 -17.36 -24.95
N VAL A 266 -7.27 -16.14 -25.29
CA VAL A 266 -8.17 -15.77 -26.39
C VAL A 266 -7.32 -15.31 -27.55
N ASN A 267 -7.44 -15.98 -28.69
CA ASN A 267 -6.87 -15.54 -29.96
C ASN A 267 -8.00 -15.05 -30.86
N VAL A 268 -8.06 -13.73 -31.05
CA VAL A 268 -9.13 -13.08 -31.81
C VAL A 268 -9.04 -13.38 -33.31
N LYS A 269 -7.82 -13.63 -33.85
CA LYS A 269 -7.62 -13.97 -35.26
C LYS A 269 -8.07 -15.39 -35.62
N THR A 270 -7.89 -16.32 -34.68
CA THR A 270 -8.31 -17.71 -34.88
C THR A 270 -9.67 -18.03 -34.33
N HIS A 271 -10.34 -17.03 -33.75
CA HIS A 271 -11.67 -17.15 -33.11
C HIS A 271 -11.76 -18.30 -32.09
N THR A 272 -10.68 -18.48 -31.30
CA THR A 272 -10.60 -19.57 -30.34
C THR A 272 -10.15 -19.08 -28.96
N MET A 273 -10.65 -19.71 -27.92
CA MET A 273 -10.18 -19.56 -26.56
C MET A 273 -9.71 -20.92 -26.02
N THR A 274 -8.46 -21.01 -25.58
CA THR A 274 -7.93 -22.17 -24.85
C THR A 274 -7.94 -21.92 -23.36
N VAL A 275 -8.43 -22.89 -22.58
CA VAL A 275 -8.45 -22.84 -21.12
C VAL A 275 -7.53 -23.93 -20.58
N ARG A 276 -6.56 -23.50 -19.75
CA ARG A 276 -5.66 -24.41 -19.03
C ARG A 276 -6.01 -24.42 -17.56
N ILE A 277 -6.12 -25.60 -16.97
CA ILE A 277 -6.34 -25.79 -15.54
C ILE A 277 -5.11 -26.51 -14.98
N ASN A 278 -4.46 -25.89 -14.00
CA ASN A 278 -3.21 -26.37 -13.43
C ASN A 278 -2.16 -26.74 -14.52
N GLY A 279 -2.04 -25.86 -15.51
CA GLY A 279 -1.11 -26.00 -16.64
C GLY A 279 -1.57 -26.95 -17.76
N LYS A 280 -2.54 -27.83 -17.54
CA LYS A 280 -3.03 -28.79 -18.56
C LYS A 280 -4.15 -28.17 -19.39
N LEU A 281 -4.14 -28.38 -20.71
CA LEU A 281 -5.24 -27.95 -21.58
C LEU A 281 -6.52 -28.70 -21.18
N ALA A 282 -7.52 -27.95 -20.75
CA ALA A 282 -8.82 -28.48 -20.33
C ALA A 282 -9.87 -28.37 -21.43
N ARG A 283 -9.83 -27.29 -22.22
CA ARG A 283 -10.79 -27.08 -23.32
C ARG A 283 -10.26 -26.05 -24.32
N THR A 284 -10.62 -26.25 -25.60
CA THR A 284 -10.58 -25.25 -26.66
C THR A 284 -12.02 -24.90 -27.03
N ILE A 285 -12.35 -23.61 -27.02
CA ILE A 285 -13.70 -23.10 -27.19
C ILE A 285 -13.75 -22.21 -28.43
N PRO A 286 -14.65 -22.46 -29.39
CA PRO A 286 -14.95 -21.52 -30.45
C PRO A 286 -15.58 -20.25 -29.89
N ILE A 287 -15.08 -19.09 -30.29
CA ILE A 287 -15.54 -17.79 -29.80
C ILE A 287 -15.80 -16.82 -30.94
N THR A 288 -16.54 -15.76 -30.63
CA THR A 288 -16.56 -14.52 -31.39
C THR A 288 -16.02 -13.40 -30.51
N ALA A 289 -15.41 -12.40 -31.10
CA ALA A 289 -14.88 -11.24 -30.41
C ALA A 289 -15.39 -9.93 -31.07
N GLY A 290 -14.83 -8.79 -30.68
CA GLY A 290 -15.22 -7.50 -31.22
C GLY A 290 -14.92 -7.36 -32.72
N LYS A 291 -15.93 -6.91 -33.47
CA LYS A 291 -15.84 -6.58 -34.90
C LYS A 291 -15.07 -5.26 -35.11
N ASP A 292 -14.84 -4.91 -36.36
CA ASP A 292 -14.25 -3.61 -36.73
C ASP A 292 -15.05 -2.43 -36.11
N GLY A 293 -14.33 -1.45 -35.62
CA GLY A 293 -14.90 -0.33 -34.85
C GLY A 293 -15.12 -0.64 -33.36
N PHE A 294 -15.27 -1.93 -33.01
CA PHE A 294 -15.50 -2.39 -31.62
C PHE A 294 -14.48 -3.45 -31.18
N THR A 295 -13.27 -3.33 -31.66
CA THR A 295 -12.20 -4.31 -31.46
C THR A 295 -11.98 -4.65 -29.98
N THR A 296 -12.00 -5.93 -29.64
CA THR A 296 -11.65 -6.44 -28.30
C THR A 296 -10.21 -6.05 -27.95
N ARG A 297 -9.99 -5.51 -26.77
CA ARG A 297 -8.66 -5.10 -26.30
C ARG A 297 -7.75 -6.31 -26.06
N SER A 298 -6.51 -6.23 -26.55
CA SER A 298 -5.45 -7.21 -26.28
C SER A 298 -4.72 -6.90 -24.98
N GLY A 299 -4.08 -7.93 -24.40
CA GLY A 299 -3.35 -7.87 -23.15
C GLY A 299 -3.89 -8.83 -22.10
N VAL A 300 -3.36 -8.76 -20.91
CA VAL A 300 -3.80 -9.57 -19.77
C VAL A 300 -4.97 -8.87 -19.09
N LYS A 301 -6.12 -9.50 -19.14
CA LYS A 301 -7.32 -9.13 -18.40
C LYS A 301 -7.47 -10.06 -17.22
N VAL A 302 -8.18 -9.59 -16.19
CA VAL A 302 -8.48 -10.40 -15.00
C VAL A 302 -9.98 -10.39 -14.78
N ILE A 303 -10.58 -11.54 -14.47
CA ILE A 303 -12.01 -11.62 -14.19
C ILE A 303 -12.32 -10.82 -12.91
N MET A 304 -13.10 -9.76 -13.06
CA MET A 304 -13.41 -8.82 -11.98
C MET A 304 -14.69 -9.18 -11.25
N GLU A 305 -15.71 -9.57 -12.00
CA GLU A 305 -17.04 -9.89 -11.50
C GLU A 305 -17.65 -11.03 -12.30
N LYS A 306 -18.56 -11.79 -11.68
CA LYS A 306 -19.24 -12.93 -12.29
C LYS A 306 -20.74 -12.84 -12.03
N PHE A 307 -21.53 -13.00 -13.08
CA PHE A 307 -22.98 -12.93 -13.07
C PHE A 307 -23.57 -14.15 -13.78
N THR A 308 -24.44 -14.87 -13.13
CA THR A 308 -25.20 -15.95 -13.80
C THR A 308 -26.12 -15.39 -14.87
N VAL A 309 -26.67 -14.20 -14.62
CA VAL A 309 -27.48 -13.40 -15.54
C VAL A 309 -27.09 -11.93 -15.40
N LYS A 310 -26.91 -11.24 -16.51
CA LYS A 310 -26.55 -9.81 -16.55
C LYS A 310 -27.27 -9.12 -17.69
N ARG A 311 -27.98 -8.03 -17.42
CA ARG A 311 -28.46 -7.12 -18.48
C ARG A 311 -27.22 -6.42 -19.08
N MET A 312 -27.12 -6.44 -20.39
CA MET A 312 -26.11 -5.69 -21.16
C MET A 312 -26.81 -4.66 -22.02
N ASP A 313 -26.59 -3.40 -21.68
CA ASP A 313 -27.20 -2.23 -22.32
C ASP A 313 -26.09 -1.37 -22.90
N ALA A 314 -26.11 -1.16 -24.21
CA ALA A 314 -25.13 -0.38 -24.94
C ALA A 314 -25.09 1.10 -24.50
N ALA A 315 -26.14 1.58 -23.84
CA ALA A 315 -26.13 2.91 -23.22
C ALA A 315 -25.03 3.06 -22.17
N THR A 316 -24.63 1.97 -21.49
CA THR A 316 -23.53 1.97 -20.50
C THR A 316 -22.14 2.15 -21.11
N VAL A 317 -22.02 1.99 -22.42
CA VAL A 317 -20.78 2.19 -23.20
C VAL A 317 -20.88 3.32 -24.22
N GLY A 318 -21.90 4.17 -24.08
CA GLY A 318 -22.03 5.42 -24.82
C GLY A 318 -22.90 5.39 -26.07
N LEU A 319 -23.47 4.25 -26.45
CA LEU A 319 -24.43 4.16 -27.57
C LEU A 319 -25.84 4.58 -27.10
N LYS A 320 -26.63 5.18 -27.97
CA LYS A 320 -27.98 5.66 -27.65
C LYS A 320 -29.04 4.81 -28.35
N PRO A 321 -30.25 4.68 -27.77
CA PRO A 321 -31.38 4.14 -28.50
C PRO A 321 -31.57 4.88 -29.84
N GLY A 322 -31.65 4.11 -30.95
CA GLY A 322 -31.68 4.64 -32.32
C GLY A 322 -30.34 4.56 -33.06
N ASP A 323 -29.22 4.38 -32.39
CA ASP A 323 -27.93 4.09 -33.04
C ASP A 323 -28.00 2.71 -33.71
N PRO A 324 -27.46 2.50 -34.92
CA PRO A 324 -27.48 1.22 -35.61
C PRO A 324 -26.83 0.08 -34.81
N GLU A 325 -25.91 0.42 -33.92
CA GLU A 325 -25.16 -0.53 -33.09
C GLU A 325 -25.71 -0.64 -31.66
N TYR A 326 -26.85 0.00 -31.39
CA TYR A 326 -27.46 -0.09 -30.06
C TYR A 326 -28.03 -1.48 -29.79
N TYR A 327 -27.79 -1.98 -28.60
CA TYR A 327 -28.36 -3.21 -28.09
C TYR A 327 -28.77 -3.06 -26.63
N ASN A 328 -29.79 -3.83 -26.23
CA ASN A 328 -30.24 -3.94 -24.85
C ASN A 328 -30.75 -5.36 -24.62
N ILE A 329 -29.87 -6.21 -24.08
CA ILE A 329 -30.12 -7.63 -23.86
C ILE A 329 -30.33 -7.85 -22.36
N PRO A 330 -31.54 -8.22 -21.90
CA PRO A 330 -31.88 -8.21 -20.48
C PRO A 330 -31.25 -9.36 -19.70
N ASP A 331 -30.94 -10.51 -20.32
CA ASP A 331 -30.63 -11.77 -19.65
C ASP A 331 -29.44 -12.53 -20.22
N VAL A 332 -28.33 -11.82 -20.48
CA VAL A 332 -27.07 -12.43 -20.91
C VAL A 332 -26.59 -13.40 -19.82
N LYS A 333 -26.41 -14.67 -20.19
CA LYS A 333 -26.04 -15.74 -19.26
C LYS A 333 -24.54 -15.88 -19.09
N TRP A 334 -24.13 -16.26 -17.88
CA TRP A 334 -22.73 -16.61 -17.50
C TRP A 334 -21.71 -15.51 -17.81
N ALA A 335 -22.10 -14.26 -17.54
CA ALA A 335 -21.31 -13.09 -17.86
C ALA A 335 -20.19 -12.86 -16.83
N GLN A 336 -18.96 -12.73 -17.31
CA GLN A 336 -17.78 -12.45 -16.51
C GLN A 336 -17.13 -11.16 -17.00
N ARG A 337 -17.13 -10.11 -16.16
CA ARG A 337 -16.55 -8.82 -16.49
C ARG A 337 -15.03 -8.89 -16.48
N VAL A 338 -14.39 -8.35 -17.50
CA VAL A 338 -12.92 -8.32 -17.64
C VAL A 338 -12.35 -6.92 -17.86
N THR A 339 -13.19 -5.90 -18.07
CA THR A 339 -12.77 -4.49 -18.12
C THR A 339 -13.78 -3.59 -17.40
N SER A 340 -13.32 -2.44 -16.92
CA SER A 340 -14.21 -1.40 -16.36
C SER A 340 -15.09 -0.78 -17.44
N SER A 341 -14.60 -0.70 -18.68
CA SER A 341 -15.32 -0.15 -19.83
C SER A 341 -16.39 -1.08 -20.42
N GLY A 342 -16.61 -2.28 -19.84
CA GLY A 342 -17.77 -3.11 -20.20
C GLY A 342 -17.48 -4.29 -21.13
N GLU A 343 -16.23 -4.74 -21.29
CA GLU A 343 -15.98 -6.03 -21.96
C GLU A 343 -16.24 -7.20 -21.01
N PHE A 344 -16.95 -8.22 -21.51
CA PHE A 344 -17.30 -9.44 -20.80
C PHE A 344 -16.91 -10.68 -21.61
N ILE A 345 -16.84 -11.81 -20.92
CA ILE A 345 -16.87 -13.15 -21.51
C ILE A 345 -18.22 -13.74 -21.13
N HIS A 346 -19.02 -14.21 -22.11
CA HIS A 346 -20.39 -14.61 -21.82
C HIS A 346 -20.97 -15.59 -22.85
N GLY A 347 -22.10 -16.19 -22.53
CA GLY A 347 -22.93 -16.95 -23.48
C GLY A 347 -23.60 -16.02 -24.48
N ALA A 348 -23.45 -16.31 -25.76
CA ALA A 348 -23.97 -15.50 -26.87
C ALA A 348 -24.66 -16.39 -27.91
N PRO A 349 -25.84 -16.96 -27.62
CA PRO A 349 -26.55 -17.85 -28.54
C PRO A 349 -26.93 -17.19 -29.84
N TRP A 350 -27.12 -15.85 -29.86
CA TRP A 350 -27.46 -15.08 -31.06
C TRP A 350 -26.32 -14.98 -32.08
N SER A 351 -25.11 -15.33 -31.71
CA SER A 351 -23.93 -15.31 -32.58
C SER A 351 -23.31 -16.70 -32.82
N SER A 352 -24.09 -17.77 -32.58
CA SER A 352 -23.60 -19.15 -32.66
C SER A 352 -23.00 -19.52 -34.02
N GLY A 353 -23.55 -19.00 -35.11
CA GLY A 353 -23.01 -19.23 -36.47
C GLY A 353 -21.69 -18.55 -36.77
N SER A 354 -21.28 -17.54 -35.94
CA SER A 354 -20.01 -16.82 -36.10
C SER A 354 -18.92 -17.31 -35.15
N GLN A 355 -19.28 -18.10 -34.15
CA GLN A 355 -18.30 -18.63 -33.19
C GLN A 355 -17.33 -19.60 -33.86
N GLY A 356 -16.05 -19.32 -33.75
CA GLY A 356 -14.98 -20.06 -34.41
C GLY A 356 -14.62 -19.59 -35.83
N SER A 357 -15.34 -18.58 -36.37
CA SER A 357 -15.14 -18.13 -37.76
C SER A 357 -15.11 -16.60 -37.94
N ALA A 358 -15.84 -15.82 -37.15
CA ALA A 358 -15.94 -14.36 -37.32
C ALA A 358 -16.10 -13.60 -36.03
N ASN A 359 -15.68 -12.33 -36.02
CA ASN A 359 -15.83 -11.39 -34.91
C ASN A 359 -17.01 -10.47 -35.18
N VAL A 360 -18.06 -10.54 -34.36
CA VAL A 360 -19.33 -9.82 -34.58
C VAL A 360 -19.83 -9.05 -33.35
N SER A 361 -19.09 -9.06 -32.23
CA SER A 361 -19.50 -8.40 -30.99
C SER A 361 -19.04 -6.93 -30.92
N HIS A 362 -19.47 -6.24 -29.88
CA HIS A 362 -19.02 -4.87 -29.52
C HIS A 362 -17.82 -4.87 -28.55
N GLY A 363 -16.98 -5.92 -28.59
CA GLY A 363 -15.77 -6.03 -27.77
C GLY A 363 -15.80 -7.19 -26.77
N CYS A 364 -16.96 -7.76 -26.46
CA CYS A 364 -17.08 -8.94 -25.60
C CYS A 364 -16.59 -10.21 -26.32
N VAL A 365 -16.21 -11.21 -25.52
CA VAL A 365 -15.91 -12.58 -26.02
C VAL A 365 -17.15 -13.43 -25.82
N GLY A 366 -17.82 -13.75 -26.93
CA GLY A 366 -19.05 -14.56 -26.97
C GLY A 366 -18.76 -16.02 -27.30
N MET A 367 -19.47 -16.94 -26.64
CA MET A 367 -19.36 -18.38 -26.90
C MET A 367 -20.72 -19.07 -26.70
N SER A 368 -20.80 -20.38 -26.95
CA SER A 368 -22.03 -21.16 -26.72
C SER A 368 -22.45 -21.08 -25.25
N LEU A 369 -23.77 -21.21 -24.99
CA LEU A 369 -24.26 -21.24 -23.60
C LEU A 369 -23.63 -22.37 -22.79
N LYS A 370 -23.39 -23.52 -23.39
CA LYS A 370 -22.75 -24.69 -22.78
C LYS A 370 -21.31 -24.39 -22.36
N ASP A 371 -20.54 -23.76 -23.24
CA ASP A 371 -19.15 -23.43 -22.99
C ASP A 371 -19.04 -22.27 -22.00
N ALA A 372 -19.92 -21.26 -22.08
CA ALA A 372 -19.97 -20.15 -21.13
C ALA A 372 -20.30 -20.65 -19.72
N GLN A 373 -21.23 -21.55 -19.55
CA GLN A 373 -21.56 -22.16 -18.27
C GLN A 373 -20.40 -22.97 -17.70
N TRP A 374 -19.78 -23.80 -18.57
CA TRP A 374 -18.61 -24.57 -18.16
C TRP A 374 -17.47 -23.64 -17.72
N PHE A 375 -17.14 -22.62 -18.52
CA PHE A 375 -16.08 -21.67 -18.20
C PHE A 375 -16.39 -20.89 -16.91
N PHE A 376 -17.61 -20.43 -16.76
CA PHE A 376 -18.09 -19.79 -15.52
C PHE A 376 -17.85 -20.67 -14.29
N ASN A 377 -18.15 -21.95 -14.37
CA ASN A 377 -17.99 -22.88 -13.24
C ASN A 377 -16.54 -23.25 -12.96
N GLN A 378 -15.62 -23.09 -13.93
CA GLN A 378 -14.20 -23.38 -13.75
C GLN A 378 -13.44 -22.23 -13.13
N THR A 379 -13.84 -20.99 -13.40
CA THR A 379 -13.10 -19.77 -13.07
C THR A 379 -13.52 -19.15 -11.75
N LEU A 380 -12.60 -18.39 -11.17
CA LEU A 380 -12.82 -17.51 -10.03
C LEU A 380 -12.61 -16.04 -10.44
N ARG A 381 -13.14 -15.12 -9.65
CA ARG A 381 -12.72 -13.72 -9.67
C ARG A 381 -11.22 -13.67 -9.41
N GLY A 382 -10.46 -13.03 -10.29
CA GLY A 382 -9.01 -13.03 -10.20
C GLY A 382 -8.29 -13.96 -11.19
N ASP A 383 -8.99 -14.80 -11.95
CA ASP A 383 -8.35 -15.61 -12.99
C ASP A 383 -8.00 -14.77 -14.22
N PRO A 384 -6.84 -15.01 -14.85
CA PRO A 384 -6.37 -14.26 -16.01
C PRO A 384 -7.01 -14.74 -17.30
N VAL A 385 -7.28 -13.77 -18.20
CA VAL A 385 -7.67 -13.96 -19.58
C VAL A 385 -6.74 -13.16 -20.47
N ILE A 386 -5.86 -13.84 -21.18
CA ILE A 386 -4.87 -13.24 -22.06
C ILE A 386 -5.48 -13.14 -23.45
N VAL A 387 -5.66 -11.92 -23.96
CA VAL A 387 -6.21 -11.67 -25.30
C VAL A 387 -5.11 -11.25 -26.24
N THR A 388 -5.05 -11.92 -27.40
CA THR A 388 -4.09 -11.66 -28.47
C THR A 388 -4.81 -11.55 -29.81
N GLY A 389 -4.08 -11.08 -30.84
CA GLY A 389 -4.60 -11.02 -32.21
C GLY A 389 -5.33 -9.74 -32.58
N THR A 390 -5.28 -8.70 -31.70
CA THR A 390 -5.80 -7.35 -32.00
C THR A 390 -4.73 -6.29 -31.80
N THR A 391 -4.93 -5.13 -32.44
CA THR A 391 -4.04 -3.97 -32.32
C THR A 391 -4.48 -2.98 -31.22
N ARG A 392 -5.69 -3.14 -30.70
CA ARG A 392 -6.20 -2.32 -29.59
C ARG A 392 -5.71 -2.89 -28.25
N HIS A 393 -4.81 -2.18 -27.59
CA HIS A 393 -4.28 -2.60 -26.29
C HIS A 393 -5.17 -2.18 -25.11
N MET A 394 -5.03 -2.90 -24.00
CA MET A 394 -5.64 -2.53 -22.73
C MET A 394 -5.08 -1.18 -22.26
N GLU A 395 -5.98 -0.23 -21.98
CA GLU A 395 -5.63 1.05 -21.38
C GLU A 395 -5.33 0.86 -19.88
N PRO A 396 -4.31 1.54 -19.32
CA PRO A 396 -4.07 1.54 -17.88
C PRO A 396 -5.32 1.94 -17.09
N GLY A 397 -5.65 1.19 -16.03
CA GLY A 397 -6.81 1.47 -15.19
C GLY A 397 -8.16 0.98 -15.77
N ASN A 398 -8.20 0.42 -16.97
CA ASN A 398 -9.42 -0.17 -17.53
C ASN A 398 -9.66 -1.60 -16.99
N GLY A 399 -9.85 -1.70 -15.68
CA GLY A 399 -9.92 -2.94 -14.93
C GLY A 399 -8.61 -3.22 -14.18
N TRP A 400 -8.36 -4.48 -13.84
CA TRP A 400 -7.14 -4.88 -13.13
C TRP A 400 -6.02 -5.13 -14.13
N THR A 401 -5.29 -4.05 -14.45
CA THR A 401 -4.32 -4.01 -15.55
C THR A 401 -2.87 -4.18 -15.10
N ASP A 402 -2.63 -4.53 -13.84
CA ASP A 402 -1.31 -4.68 -13.22
C ASP A 402 -0.37 -5.59 -14.02
N TRP A 403 -0.92 -6.60 -14.68
CA TRP A 403 -0.16 -7.58 -15.47
C TRP A 403 0.27 -7.10 -16.86
N ASN A 404 -0.22 -5.94 -17.31
CA ASN A 404 0.20 -5.32 -18.57
C ASN A 404 1.43 -4.41 -18.42
N THR A 405 1.91 -4.25 -17.18
CA THR A 405 3.14 -3.53 -16.83
C THR A 405 4.27 -4.53 -16.64
N THR A 406 5.46 -4.26 -17.20
CA THR A 406 6.64 -5.10 -16.97
C THR A 406 6.98 -5.17 -15.49
N TRP A 407 7.61 -6.25 -15.04
CA TRP A 407 7.96 -6.41 -13.62
C TRP A 407 8.86 -5.29 -13.10
N ALA A 408 9.84 -4.85 -13.90
CA ALA A 408 10.73 -3.76 -13.54
C ALA A 408 9.97 -2.44 -13.32
N ALA A 409 9.09 -2.07 -14.27
CA ALA A 409 8.27 -0.87 -14.16
C ALA A 409 7.25 -0.96 -13.01
N TYR A 410 6.72 -2.16 -12.74
CA TYR A 410 5.81 -2.37 -11.61
C TYR A 410 6.52 -2.12 -10.27
N LYS A 411 7.71 -2.70 -10.09
CA LYS A 411 8.53 -2.49 -8.89
C LYS A 411 8.89 -1.02 -8.67
N ALA A 412 9.24 -0.32 -9.74
CA ALA A 412 9.58 1.11 -9.68
C ALA A 412 8.42 2.00 -9.18
N GLY A 413 7.20 1.48 -9.11
CA GLY A 413 6.05 2.18 -8.52
C GLY A 413 5.92 2.00 -7.00
N SER A 414 6.79 1.24 -6.35
CA SER A 414 6.90 1.19 -4.89
C SER A 414 7.50 2.49 -4.36
N ALA A 415 7.09 2.92 -3.18
CA ALA A 415 7.67 4.07 -2.50
C ALA A 415 8.93 3.70 -1.71
N LEU A 416 9.33 2.42 -1.73
CA LEU A 416 10.49 1.86 -1.03
C LEU A 416 11.54 1.29 -1.99
N SER A 417 11.31 1.39 -3.31
CA SER A 417 12.26 0.94 -4.36
C SER A 417 13.35 1.95 -4.60
#